data_99ef4c5453fe9bf1e6b030ec66592243
#
_entry.id   99ef4c5453fe9bf1e6b030ec66592243
#
_cell.length_a   1.000
_cell.length_b   1.000
_cell.length_c   1.000
_cell.angle_alpha   90.00
_cell.angle_beta   90.00
_cell.angle_gamma   90.00
#
_symmetry.space_group_name_H-M   'P 1'
#
loop_
_entity.id
_entity.type
_entity.pdbx_description
1 polymer ?
#
loop_
_entity_poly.entity_id
_entity_poly.type
_entity_poly.pdbx_seq_one_letter_code
_entity_poly.pdbx_strand_id
1 'polypeptide(L)'
;GVDPFWDLCAAGVRIAEKEFGVSCEVLMPPKGVVDQKRMMETLLAKGISGIAVSPVDAENQTPFLNEVSENTILITNDSDAPKSKRLVFIGTNNYKAGRALGGLVKKALPDGGEVMLFVGRLEQLNARQRRQGVIDELLGRPVQSLEQLEYDPVDATNLTSEDEKYTVLDTRTDNFDKARAKSNAEDSIAKYKDLKCMVGLFAYNSPSCIDAIKEAG
;
A
#
# COMPACT_ATOMS: atom_id res chain seq x y z
N GLY A 1 -0.51 -9.29 -14.74
CA GLY A 1 0.74 -8.63 -15.13
C GLY A 1 1.37 -7.94 -13.93
N VAL A 2 2.68 -7.80 -13.93
CA VAL A 2 3.39 -7.05 -12.90
C VAL A 2 2.95 -5.59 -12.97
N ASP A 3 2.76 -4.93 -11.81
CA ASP A 3 2.44 -3.51 -11.77
C ASP A 3 3.60 -2.71 -12.40
N PRO A 4 3.35 -1.77 -13.34
CA PRO A 4 4.36 -0.91 -13.94
C PRO A 4 5.25 -0.16 -12.95
N PHE A 5 4.79 0.04 -11.72
CA PHE A 5 5.60 0.58 -10.63
C PHE A 5 6.89 -0.22 -10.41
N TRP A 6 6.81 -1.55 -10.42
CA TRP A 6 7.97 -2.41 -10.22
C TRP A 6 8.92 -2.44 -11.40
N ASP A 7 8.45 -2.17 -12.63
CA ASP A 7 9.31 -2.01 -13.80
C ASP A 7 10.19 -0.76 -13.65
N LEU A 8 9.65 0.33 -13.09
CA LEU A 8 10.42 1.54 -12.78
C LEU A 8 11.46 1.29 -11.68
N CYS A 9 11.10 0.56 -10.63
CA CYS A 9 12.04 0.15 -9.59
C CYS A 9 13.18 -0.70 -10.18
N ALA A 10 12.86 -1.69 -11.02
CA ALA A 10 13.86 -2.51 -11.71
C ALA A 10 14.78 -1.68 -12.61
N ALA A 11 14.25 -0.70 -13.32
CA ALA A 11 15.07 0.22 -14.12
C ALA A 11 16.06 1.01 -13.25
N GLY A 12 15.61 1.49 -12.07
CA GLY A 12 16.49 2.14 -11.09
C GLY A 12 17.61 1.22 -10.60
N VAL A 13 17.30 -0.06 -10.34
CA VAL A 13 18.32 -1.07 -9.97
C VAL A 13 19.37 -1.21 -11.06
N ARG A 14 18.99 -1.25 -12.35
CA ARG A 14 19.96 -1.35 -13.48
C ARG A 14 20.87 -0.13 -13.60
N ILE A 15 20.38 1.05 -13.22
CA ILE A 15 21.21 2.26 -13.16
C ILE A 15 22.20 2.14 -12.01
N ALA A 16 21.75 1.74 -10.82
CA ALA A 16 22.60 1.58 -9.65
C ALA A 16 23.69 0.51 -9.85
N GLU A 17 23.39 -0.62 -10.53
CA GLU A 17 24.39 -1.63 -10.90
C GLU A 17 25.58 -1.01 -11.65
N LYS A 18 25.28 -0.16 -12.64
CA LYS A 18 26.32 0.48 -13.46
C LYS A 18 27.09 1.54 -12.68
N GLU A 19 26.40 2.33 -11.86
CA GLU A 19 26.97 3.43 -11.09
C GLU A 19 27.90 2.93 -9.98
N PHE A 20 27.48 1.89 -9.27
CA PHE A 20 28.20 1.37 -8.10
C PHE A 20 29.04 0.12 -8.39
N GLY A 21 29.00 -0.42 -9.61
CA GLY A 21 29.77 -1.63 -9.97
C GLY A 21 29.32 -2.87 -9.21
N VAL A 22 28.02 -2.97 -8.90
CA VAL A 22 27.43 -4.11 -8.19
C VAL A 22 26.55 -4.93 -9.13
N SER A 23 26.28 -6.19 -8.76
CA SER A 23 25.32 -7.05 -9.49
C SER A 23 24.08 -7.25 -8.63
N CYS A 24 22.90 -7.05 -9.22
CA CYS A 24 21.60 -7.18 -8.54
C CYS A 24 20.68 -8.13 -9.29
N GLU A 25 20.02 -9.01 -8.57
CA GLU A 25 18.95 -9.86 -9.06
C GLU A 25 17.60 -9.27 -8.61
N VAL A 26 16.68 -9.00 -9.54
CA VAL A 26 15.34 -8.49 -9.24
C VAL A 26 14.34 -9.62 -9.34
N LEU A 27 13.64 -9.91 -8.23
CA LEU A 27 12.69 -11.02 -8.12
C LEU A 27 11.30 -10.51 -7.75
N MET A 28 10.28 -11.04 -8.43
CA MET A 28 8.87 -10.71 -8.20
C MET A 28 8.12 -11.95 -7.73
N PRO A 29 7.67 -12.03 -6.46
CA PRO A 29 6.99 -13.20 -5.93
C PRO A 29 5.55 -13.30 -6.48
N PRO A 30 5.21 -14.29 -7.33
CA PRO A 30 3.89 -14.38 -7.96
C PRO A 30 2.78 -14.80 -6.99
N LYS A 31 3.12 -15.51 -5.91
CA LYS A 31 2.18 -16.06 -4.92
C LYS A 31 2.33 -15.43 -3.53
N GLY A 32 2.81 -14.19 -3.46
CA GLY A 32 2.89 -13.43 -2.21
C GLY A 32 3.93 -13.96 -1.23
N VAL A 33 3.57 -14.05 0.07
CA VAL A 33 4.49 -14.34 1.20
C VAL A 33 5.28 -15.63 1.00
N VAL A 34 4.63 -16.71 0.57
CA VAL A 34 5.28 -18.04 0.43
C VAL A 34 6.41 -18.02 -0.61
N ASP A 35 6.14 -17.42 -1.78
CA ASP A 35 7.17 -17.31 -2.81
C ASP A 35 8.26 -16.32 -2.39
N GLN A 36 7.91 -15.21 -1.75
CA GLN A 36 8.87 -14.24 -1.26
C GLN A 36 9.84 -14.88 -0.26
N LYS A 37 9.34 -15.68 0.68
CA LYS A 37 10.17 -16.44 1.62
C LYS A 37 11.14 -17.38 0.89
N ARG A 38 10.62 -18.23 0.01
CA ARG A 38 11.42 -19.18 -0.75
C ARG A 38 12.51 -18.51 -1.60
N MET A 39 12.20 -17.36 -2.21
CA MET A 39 13.18 -16.59 -2.98
C MET A 39 14.30 -16.09 -2.09
N MET A 40 14.00 -15.54 -0.91
CA MET A 40 15.03 -15.09 0.04
C MET A 40 15.88 -16.25 0.56
N GLU A 41 15.28 -17.41 0.89
CA GLU A 41 16.03 -18.63 1.26
C GLU A 41 17.00 -19.04 0.15
N THR A 42 16.56 -19.01 -1.10
CA THR A 42 17.41 -19.31 -2.26
C THR A 42 18.57 -18.31 -2.39
N LEU A 43 18.32 -17.03 -2.17
CA LEU A 43 19.35 -15.99 -2.21
C LEU A 43 20.38 -16.17 -1.08
N LEU A 44 19.92 -16.47 0.14
CA LEU A 44 20.84 -16.76 1.26
C LEU A 44 21.74 -17.96 0.95
N ALA A 45 21.19 -19.03 0.37
CA ALA A 45 21.96 -20.21 -0.05
C ALA A 45 23.03 -19.88 -1.12
N LYS A 46 22.81 -18.83 -1.93
CA LYS A 46 23.79 -18.33 -2.91
C LYS A 46 24.88 -17.45 -2.27
N GLY A 47 24.78 -17.10 -0.98
CA GLY A 47 25.77 -16.27 -0.28
C GLY A 47 25.78 -14.81 -0.74
N ILE A 48 24.60 -14.22 -0.98
CA ILE A 48 24.49 -12.82 -1.41
C ILE A 48 24.90 -11.83 -0.31
N SER A 49 25.35 -10.64 -0.71
CA SER A 49 25.84 -9.60 0.21
C SER A 49 24.71 -8.79 0.87
N GLY A 50 23.51 -8.77 0.31
CA GLY A 50 22.38 -8.03 0.86
C GLY A 50 21.07 -8.30 0.14
N ILE A 51 19.98 -8.08 0.85
CA ILE A 51 18.60 -8.16 0.34
C ILE A 51 17.88 -6.83 0.59
N ALA A 52 17.30 -6.28 -0.47
CA ALA A 52 16.29 -5.23 -0.39
C ALA A 52 14.91 -5.87 -0.64
N VAL A 53 14.00 -5.78 0.31
CA VAL A 53 12.68 -6.42 0.22
C VAL A 53 11.55 -5.44 0.51
N SER A 54 10.45 -5.55 -0.27
CA SER A 54 9.15 -4.95 0.08
C SER A 54 8.29 -6.05 0.72
N PRO A 55 8.18 -6.11 2.05
CA PRO A 55 7.45 -7.18 2.72
C PRO A 55 5.97 -7.19 2.33
N VAL A 56 5.46 -8.36 1.97
CA VAL A 56 4.05 -8.54 1.62
C VAL A 56 3.17 -8.53 2.88
N ASP A 57 3.69 -9.07 3.98
CA ASP A 57 3.04 -9.14 5.29
C ASP A 57 4.08 -8.89 6.37
N ALA A 58 4.19 -7.62 6.78
CA ALA A 58 5.22 -7.18 7.71
C ALA A 58 5.15 -7.88 9.06
N GLU A 59 3.95 -8.18 9.55
CA GLU A 59 3.74 -8.76 10.87
C GLU A 59 4.16 -10.23 10.92
N ASN A 60 3.66 -11.02 9.99
CA ASN A 60 3.93 -12.46 9.95
C ASN A 60 5.32 -12.79 9.39
N GLN A 61 5.91 -11.89 8.59
CA GLN A 61 7.26 -12.09 8.05
C GLN A 61 8.39 -11.63 8.98
N THR A 62 8.11 -10.83 10.01
CA THR A 62 9.14 -10.28 10.91
C THR A 62 10.10 -11.34 11.49
N PRO A 63 9.66 -12.51 12.01
CA PRO A 63 10.59 -13.53 12.51
C PRO A 63 11.58 -13.99 11.43
N PHE A 64 11.09 -14.30 10.24
CA PHE A 64 11.94 -14.73 9.14
C PHE A 64 12.86 -13.61 8.62
N LEU A 65 12.39 -12.36 8.56
CA LEU A 65 13.24 -11.21 8.21
C LEU A 65 14.39 -11.02 9.22
N ASN A 66 14.17 -11.34 10.49
CA ASN A 66 15.22 -11.34 11.49
C ASN A 66 16.27 -12.42 11.22
N GLU A 67 15.86 -13.63 10.85
CA GLU A 67 16.77 -14.71 10.43
C GLU A 67 17.60 -14.29 9.18
N VAL A 68 16.94 -13.63 8.20
CA VAL A 68 17.65 -13.08 7.03
C VAL A 68 18.70 -12.06 7.45
N SER A 69 18.37 -11.16 8.37
CA SER A 69 19.29 -10.10 8.83
C SER A 69 20.50 -10.63 9.62
N GLU A 70 20.43 -11.83 10.17
CA GLU A 70 21.56 -12.50 10.83
C GLU A 70 22.56 -13.09 9.82
N ASN A 71 22.16 -13.29 8.58
CA ASN A 71 22.96 -13.92 7.53
C ASN A 71 23.43 -12.96 6.44
N THR A 72 22.75 -11.81 6.26
CA THR A 72 23.10 -10.82 5.23
C THR A 72 22.56 -9.43 5.60
N ILE A 73 23.00 -8.39 4.89
CA ILE A 73 22.45 -7.05 5.06
C ILE A 73 20.98 -7.07 4.58
N LEU A 74 20.06 -6.68 5.47
CA LEU A 74 18.65 -6.56 5.15
C LEU A 74 18.23 -5.10 5.17
N ILE A 75 17.63 -4.63 4.08
CA ILE A 75 16.88 -3.37 4.04
C ILE A 75 15.45 -3.63 3.58
N THR A 76 14.52 -2.77 4.00
CA THR A 76 13.16 -2.78 3.48
C THR A 76 12.93 -1.58 2.56
N ASN A 77 12.10 -1.75 1.53
CA ASN A 77 11.76 -0.68 0.61
C ASN A 77 10.26 -0.72 0.25
N ASP A 78 9.68 0.42 -0.15
CA ASP A 78 8.25 0.59 -0.49
C ASP A 78 7.31 0.25 0.68
N SER A 79 7.19 -1.02 1.07
CA SER A 79 6.55 -1.46 2.31
C SER A 79 7.59 -1.78 3.38
N ASP A 80 7.30 -1.49 4.64
CA ASP A 80 8.23 -1.68 5.75
C ASP A 80 7.82 -2.83 6.67
N ALA A 81 8.80 -3.34 7.42
CA ALA A 81 8.63 -4.23 8.57
C ALA A 81 9.39 -3.64 9.78
N PRO A 82 8.83 -2.61 10.46
CA PRO A 82 9.55 -1.80 11.45
C PRO A 82 9.99 -2.59 12.69
N LYS A 83 9.33 -3.71 12.98
CA LYS A 83 9.70 -4.61 14.08
C LYS A 83 10.82 -5.60 13.72
N SER A 84 11.26 -5.62 12.46
CA SER A 84 12.39 -6.46 12.03
C SER A 84 13.73 -5.82 12.35
N LYS A 85 14.79 -6.62 12.35
CA LYS A 85 16.19 -6.17 12.49
C LYS A 85 16.77 -5.58 11.19
N ARG A 86 15.94 -5.08 10.29
CA ARG A 86 16.42 -4.41 9.08
C ARG A 86 17.35 -3.25 9.40
N LEU A 87 18.35 -3.02 8.56
CA LEU A 87 19.28 -1.92 8.72
C LEU A 87 18.59 -0.55 8.54
N VAL A 88 17.77 -0.43 7.49
CA VAL A 88 17.07 0.81 7.14
C VAL A 88 15.82 0.51 6.29
N PHE A 89 14.83 1.40 6.36
CA PHE A 89 13.70 1.47 5.43
C PHE A 89 13.91 2.61 4.43
N ILE A 90 13.69 2.32 3.16
CA ILE A 90 13.73 3.30 2.07
C ILE A 90 12.35 3.35 1.42
N GLY A 91 11.62 4.44 1.63
CA GLY A 91 10.27 4.55 1.09
C GLY A 91 9.55 5.83 1.52
N THR A 92 8.30 5.93 1.10
CA THR A 92 7.41 7.04 1.41
C THR A 92 6.88 6.91 2.84
N ASN A 93 6.72 8.03 3.55
CA ASN A 93 5.87 8.04 4.74
C ASN A 93 4.42 7.90 4.29
N ASN A 94 3.91 6.66 4.30
CA ASN A 94 2.61 6.32 3.75
C ASN A 94 1.44 6.91 4.53
N TYR A 95 1.58 7.11 5.85
CA TYR A 95 0.56 7.80 6.64
C TYR A 95 0.42 9.27 6.22
N LYS A 96 1.53 10.00 6.08
CA LYS A 96 1.50 11.39 5.57
C LYS A 96 0.97 11.48 4.15
N ALA A 97 1.31 10.51 3.28
CA ALA A 97 0.76 10.43 1.94
C ALA A 97 -0.76 10.23 1.95
N GLY A 98 -1.26 9.37 2.83
CA GLY A 98 -2.70 9.20 3.06
C GLY A 98 -3.38 10.48 3.55
N ARG A 99 -2.78 11.18 4.52
CA ARG A 99 -3.27 12.49 4.99
C ARG A 99 -3.36 13.51 3.86
N ALA A 100 -2.31 13.60 3.04
CA ALA A 100 -2.30 14.50 1.88
C ALA A 100 -3.43 14.15 0.88
N LEU A 101 -3.66 12.86 0.65
CA LEU A 101 -4.75 12.39 -0.21
C LEU A 101 -6.13 12.72 0.37
N GLY A 102 -6.35 12.54 1.68
CA GLY A 102 -7.56 13.00 2.37
C GLY A 102 -7.78 14.51 2.24
N GLY A 103 -6.69 15.30 2.31
CA GLY A 103 -6.74 16.73 2.06
C GLY A 103 -7.15 17.10 0.62
N LEU A 104 -6.80 16.28 -0.37
CA LEU A 104 -7.28 16.45 -1.74
C LEU A 104 -8.77 16.13 -1.86
N VAL A 105 -9.25 15.09 -1.15
CA VAL A 105 -10.70 14.78 -1.08
C VAL A 105 -11.46 15.95 -0.49
N LYS A 106 -11.01 16.54 0.63
CA LYS A 106 -11.63 17.73 1.23
C LYS A 106 -11.70 18.93 0.27
N LYS A 107 -10.68 19.11 -0.55
CA LYS A 107 -10.68 20.16 -1.59
C LYS A 107 -11.68 19.89 -2.71
N ALA A 108 -11.82 18.62 -3.11
CA ALA A 108 -12.76 18.22 -4.15
C ALA A 108 -14.22 18.21 -3.66
N LEU A 109 -14.43 17.90 -2.38
CA LEU A 109 -15.72 17.82 -1.72
C LEU A 109 -15.78 18.81 -0.53
N PRO A 110 -15.81 20.13 -0.77
CA PRO A 110 -15.80 21.12 0.30
C PRO A 110 -17.01 21.02 1.23
N ASP A 111 -18.13 20.49 0.73
CA ASP A 111 -19.36 20.30 1.49
C ASP A 111 -19.47 18.90 2.14
N GLY A 112 -18.45 18.05 1.93
CA GLY A 112 -18.43 16.70 2.47
C GLY A 112 -19.10 15.66 1.56
N GLY A 113 -19.30 14.46 2.09
CA GLY A 113 -19.99 13.37 1.41
C GLY A 113 -19.40 11.99 1.70
N GLU A 114 -19.99 11.00 1.05
CA GLU A 114 -19.59 9.60 1.16
C GLU A 114 -18.36 9.31 0.29
N VAL A 115 -17.41 8.59 0.88
CA VAL A 115 -16.11 8.27 0.28
C VAL A 115 -15.84 6.78 0.35
N MET A 116 -15.41 6.17 -0.75
CA MET A 116 -15.00 4.76 -0.82
C MET A 116 -13.51 4.68 -1.09
N LEU A 117 -12.79 3.82 -0.36
CA LEU A 117 -11.36 3.59 -0.55
C LEU A 117 -11.10 2.30 -1.34
N PHE A 118 -10.07 2.32 -2.19
CA PHE A 118 -9.65 1.18 -3.03
C PHE A 118 -8.16 0.93 -2.88
N VAL A 119 -7.79 -0.34 -2.65
CA VAL A 119 -6.40 -0.74 -2.41
C VAL A 119 -6.15 -2.20 -2.78
N GLY A 120 -4.90 -2.57 -2.98
CA GLY A 120 -4.52 -3.94 -3.29
C GLY A 120 -4.77 -4.90 -2.14
N ARG A 121 -4.02 -4.74 -1.04
CA ARG A 121 -4.10 -5.60 0.16
C ARG A 121 -3.82 -4.81 1.42
N LEU A 122 -4.55 -5.11 2.49
CA LEU A 122 -4.38 -4.47 3.80
C LEU A 122 -3.40 -5.22 4.73
N GLU A 123 -2.85 -6.36 4.31
CA GLU A 123 -1.73 -7.01 4.99
C GLU A 123 -0.43 -6.22 4.83
N GLN A 124 -0.31 -5.45 3.74
CA GLN A 124 0.84 -4.59 3.51
C GLN A 124 0.79 -3.34 4.37
N LEU A 125 1.88 -3.05 5.06
CA LEU A 125 1.96 -1.91 5.98
C LEU A 125 1.75 -0.56 5.26
N ASN A 126 2.31 -0.39 4.06
CA ASN A 126 2.15 0.83 3.28
C ASN A 126 0.67 1.11 2.93
N ALA A 127 -0.10 0.06 2.60
CA ALA A 127 -1.53 0.16 2.33
C ALA A 127 -2.32 0.57 3.58
N ARG A 128 -2.04 -0.08 4.72
CA ARG A 128 -2.68 0.24 6.01
C ARG A 128 -2.39 1.68 6.44
N GLN A 129 -1.15 2.12 6.31
CA GLN A 129 -0.75 3.49 6.66
C GLN A 129 -1.43 4.53 5.76
N ARG A 130 -1.49 4.31 4.43
CA ARG A 130 -2.21 5.22 3.51
C ARG A 130 -3.68 5.27 3.82
N ARG A 131 -4.33 4.11 4.01
CA ARG A 131 -5.73 4.03 4.41
C ARG A 131 -5.98 4.84 5.68
N GLN A 132 -5.19 4.58 6.74
CA GLN A 132 -5.34 5.28 8.02
C GLN A 132 -5.14 6.80 7.87
N GLY A 133 -4.16 7.21 7.09
CA GLY A 133 -3.94 8.63 6.83
C GLY A 133 -5.14 9.32 6.17
N VAL A 134 -5.80 8.68 5.19
CA VAL A 134 -7.02 9.20 4.57
C VAL A 134 -8.15 9.30 5.59
N ILE A 135 -8.38 8.22 6.35
CA ILE A 135 -9.43 8.18 7.37
C ILE A 135 -9.21 9.28 8.41
N ASP A 136 -8.03 9.37 9.01
CA ASP A 136 -7.73 10.38 10.04
C ASP A 136 -7.89 11.81 9.51
N GLU A 137 -7.49 12.04 8.25
CA GLU A 137 -7.68 13.35 7.63
C GLU A 137 -9.16 13.69 7.47
N LEU A 138 -9.95 12.79 6.89
CA LEU A 138 -11.37 13.03 6.65
C LEU A 138 -12.16 13.17 7.95
N LEU A 139 -11.81 12.39 8.97
CA LEU A 139 -12.46 12.42 10.28
C LEU A 139 -11.95 13.56 11.20
N GLY A 140 -10.99 14.36 10.72
CA GLY A 140 -10.46 15.49 11.52
C GLY A 140 -9.60 15.05 12.71
N ARG A 141 -9.09 13.81 12.73
CA ARG A 141 -8.26 13.30 13.83
C ARG A 141 -6.86 13.94 13.83
N PRO A 142 -6.21 14.07 15.00
CA PRO A 142 -4.85 14.62 15.09
C PRO A 142 -3.83 13.77 14.30
N VAL A 143 -2.73 14.43 13.87
CA VAL A 143 -1.63 13.74 13.21
C VAL A 143 -0.90 12.87 14.23
N GLN A 144 -0.68 11.59 13.89
CA GLN A 144 0.04 10.63 14.71
C GLN A 144 1.48 10.41 14.20
N SER A 145 2.40 10.02 15.08
CA SER A 145 3.71 9.51 14.68
C SER A 145 3.56 8.07 14.16
N LEU A 146 4.52 7.60 13.34
CA LEU A 146 4.46 6.22 12.84
C LEU A 146 4.63 5.17 13.94
N GLU A 147 5.33 5.51 15.02
CA GLU A 147 5.57 4.63 16.18
C GLU A 147 4.32 4.44 17.04
N GLN A 148 3.42 5.44 17.02
CA GLN A 148 2.20 5.49 17.83
C GLN A 148 0.93 5.36 16.98
N LEU A 149 1.09 5.05 15.68
CA LEU A 149 -0.02 5.02 14.74
C LEU A 149 -1.00 3.90 15.10
N GLU A 150 -2.20 4.31 15.46
CA GLU A 150 -3.34 3.43 15.68
C GLU A 150 -4.10 3.23 14.36
N TYR A 151 -4.58 2.03 14.14
CA TYR A 151 -5.29 1.66 12.92
C TYR A 151 -6.74 1.30 13.21
N ASP A 152 -7.66 1.92 12.47
CA ASP A 152 -9.04 1.43 12.44
C ASP A 152 -9.06 -0.02 11.92
N PRO A 153 -9.97 -0.87 12.44
CA PRO A 153 -10.14 -2.23 11.95
C PRO A 153 -10.23 -2.29 10.42
N VAL A 154 -9.67 -3.33 9.83
CA VAL A 154 -9.61 -3.46 8.36
C VAL A 154 -11.01 -3.62 7.73
N ASP A 155 -11.96 -4.13 8.50
CA ASP A 155 -13.37 -4.33 8.16
C ASP A 155 -14.29 -3.21 8.67
N ALA A 156 -13.71 -2.13 9.24
CA ALA A 156 -14.50 -0.98 9.67
C ALA A 156 -15.19 -0.31 8.49
N THR A 157 -16.47 -0.05 8.63
CA THR A 157 -17.34 0.59 7.65
C THR A 157 -18.05 1.79 8.25
N ASN A 158 -18.49 2.72 7.40
CA ASN A 158 -19.27 3.91 7.78
C ASN A 158 -18.60 4.74 8.89
N LEU A 159 -17.29 4.93 8.74
CA LEU A 159 -16.52 5.80 9.64
C LEU A 159 -16.86 7.26 9.32
N THR A 160 -17.54 7.93 10.24
CA THR A 160 -18.07 9.28 10.04
C THR A 160 -17.33 10.29 10.90
N SER A 161 -17.04 11.49 10.38
CA SER A 161 -16.47 12.60 11.12
C SER A 161 -17.43 13.12 12.20
N GLU A 162 -16.91 13.74 13.25
CA GLU A 162 -17.74 14.25 14.36
C GLU A 162 -18.78 15.30 13.92
N ASP A 163 -18.45 16.06 12.87
CA ASP A 163 -19.35 17.03 12.26
C ASP A 163 -20.30 16.41 11.19
N GLU A 164 -20.28 15.09 11.07
CA GLU A 164 -21.05 14.30 10.08
C GLU A 164 -20.81 14.70 8.62
N LYS A 165 -19.74 15.43 8.35
CA LYS A 165 -19.46 15.99 7.03
C LYS A 165 -18.91 14.94 6.05
N TYR A 166 -18.04 14.03 6.54
CA TYR A 166 -17.45 12.96 5.73
C TYR A 166 -17.74 11.61 6.32
N THR A 167 -18.10 10.67 5.45
CA THR A 167 -18.26 9.25 5.81
C THR A 167 -17.40 8.39 4.90
N VAL A 168 -16.43 7.68 5.48
CA VAL A 168 -15.70 6.63 4.78
C VAL A 168 -16.53 5.34 4.85
N LEU A 169 -17.15 4.98 3.73
CA LEU A 169 -18.09 3.87 3.67
C LEU A 169 -17.44 2.51 3.90
N ASP A 170 -16.30 2.27 3.21
CA ASP A 170 -15.61 0.99 3.26
C ASP A 170 -14.23 1.11 2.57
N THR A 171 -13.42 0.06 2.66
CA THR A 171 -12.18 -0.11 1.91
C THR A 171 -12.24 -1.38 1.07
N ARG A 172 -12.25 -1.25 -0.25
CA ARG A 172 -12.33 -2.36 -1.19
C ARG A 172 -10.94 -2.86 -1.57
N THR A 173 -10.70 -4.16 -1.35
CA THR A 173 -9.43 -4.81 -1.70
C THR A 173 -9.57 -5.61 -2.99
N ASP A 174 -8.55 -5.57 -3.86
CA ASP A 174 -8.56 -6.21 -5.17
C ASP A 174 -7.47 -7.27 -5.38
N ASN A 175 -6.56 -7.45 -4.40
CA ASN A 175 -5.42 -8.37 -4.51
C ASN A 175 -4.48 -8.10 -5.70
N PHE A 176 -4.35 -6.84 -6.11
CA PHE A 176 -3.59 -6.39 -7.30
C PHE A 176 -4.15 -6.89 -8.63
N ASP A 177 -5.41 -7.32 -8.66
CA ASP A 177 -6.14 -7.70 -9.86
C ASP A 177 -6.90 -6.47 -10.40
N LYS A 178 -6.50 -5.99 -11.58
CA LYS A 178 -7.10 -4.78 -12.19
C LYS A 178 -8.57 -4.99 -12.60
N ALA A 179 -8.95 -6.21 -13.02
CA ALA A 179 -10.33 -6.51 -13.34
C ALA A 179 -11.20 -6.45 -12.07
N ARG A 180 -10.69 -7.01 -10.97
CA ARG A 180 -11.34 -6.93 -9.66
C ARG A 180 -11.38 -5.50 -9.12
N ALA A 181 -10.33 -4.70 -9.32
CA ALA A 181 -10.32 -3.29 -8.94
C ALA A 181 -11.44 -2.51 -9.64
N LYS A 182 -11.63 -2.73 -10.95
CA LYS A 182 -12.72 -2.14 -11.73
C LYS A 182 -14.09 -2.63 -11.25
N SER A 183 -14.28 -3.95 -11.09
CA SER A 183 -15.54 -4.53 -10.60
C SER A 183 -15.92 -4.00 -9.21
N ASN A 184 -14.96 -3.86 -8.30
CA ASN A 184 -15.18 -3.24 -6.99
C ASN A 184 -15.71 -1.81 -7.11
N ALA A 185 -15.21 -1.03 -8.07
CA ALA A 185 -15.68 0.34 -8.32
C ALA A 185 -17.10 0.35 -8.90
N GLU A 186 -17.40 -0.51 -9.89
CA GLU A 186 -18.72 -0.69 -10.47
C GLU A 186 -19.77 -1.08 -9.41
N ASP A 187 -19.44 -2.06 -8.56
CA ASP A 187 -20.29 -2.49 -7.45
C ASP A 187 -20.54 -1.36 -6.45
N SER A 188 -19.53 -0.53 -6.18
CA SER A 188 -19.66 0.60 -5.28
C SER A 188 -20.60 1.66 -5.84
N ILE A 189 -20.50 2.00 -7.13
CA ILE A 189 -21.41 2.92 -7.83
C ILE A 189 -22.86 2.37 -7.82
N ALA A 190 -23.01 1.07 -8.09
CA ALA A 190 -24.33 0.44 -8.13
C ALA A 190 -25.00 0.43 -6.75
N LYS A 191 -24.23 0.17 -5.68
CA LYS A 191 -24.74 -0.01 -4.32
C LYS A 191 -24.96 1.30 -3.56
N TYR A 192 -24.06 2.26 -3.68
CA TYR A 192 -24.06 3.50 -2.89
C TYR A 192 -24.45 4.69 -3.76
N LYS A 193 -25.72 5.07 -3.72
CA LYS A 193 -26.29 6.11 -4.60
C LYS A 193 -25.81 7.52 -4.26
N ASP A 194 -25.39 7.73 -3.01
CA ASP A 194 -24.89 9.01 -2.52
C ASP A 194 -23.34 9.07 -2.48
N LEU A 195 -22.65 8.05 -3.03
CA LEU A 195 -21.21 8.02 -3.17
C LEU A 195 -20.70 9.22 -3.97
N LYS A 196 -19.87 10.07 -3.35
CA LYS A 196 -19.36 11.30 -3.96
C LYS A 196 -17.92 11.17 -4.44
N CYS A 197 -17.11 10.30 -3.80
CA CYS A 197 -15.70 10.17 -4.14
C CYS A 197 -15.19 8.72 -3.99
N MET A 198 -14.46 8.27 -4.99
CA MET A 198 -13.67 7.05 -4.96
C MET A 198 -12.19 7.38 -4.87
N VAL A 199 -11.50 6.84 -3.87
CA VAL A 199 -10.10 7.13 -3.55
C VAL A 199 -9.24 5.90 -3.80
N GLY A 200 -8.42 5.94 -4.85
CA GLY A 200 -7.42 4.92 -5.12
C GLY A 200 -6.15 5.15 -4.30
N LEU A 201 -5.79 4.18 -3.45
CA LEU A 201 -4.59 4.27 -2.61
C LEU A 201 -3.31 3.88 -3.35
N PHE A 202 -3.40 3.11 -4.43
CA PHE A 202 -2.30 2.75 -5.31
C PHE A 202 -2.52 3.27 -6.73
N ALA A 203 -1.42 3.40 -7.50
CA ALA A 203 -1.42 4.05 -8.80
C ALA A 203 -2.44 3.45 -9.80
N TYR A 204 -2.68 2.15 -9.76
CA TYR A 204 -3.60 1.47 -10.68
C TYR A 204 -5.08 1.54 -10.24
N ASN A 205 -5.38 1.84 -8.96
CA ASN A 205 -6.76 1.90 -8.48
C ASN A 205 -7.53 3.07 -9.12
N SER A 206 -6.92 4.27 -9.17
CA SER A 206 -7.59 5.46 -9.70
C SER A 206 -8.00 5.31 -11.18
N PRO A 207 -7.16 4.82 -12.12
CA PRO A 207 -7.60 4.49 -13.46
C PRO A 207 -8.77 3.51 -13.51
N SER A 208 -8.75 2.45 -12.68
CA SER A 208 -9.84 1.47 -12.61
C SER A 208 -11.16 2.10 -12.14
N CYS A 209 -11.12 3.01 -11.17
CA CYS A 209 -12.28 3.78 -10.74
C CYS A 209 -12.81 4.71 -11.85
N ILE A 210 -11.93 5.39 -12.58
CA ILE A 210 -12.30 6.28 -13.68
C ILE A 210 -12.98 5.50 -14.80
N ASP A 211 -12.47 4.32 -15.14
CA ASP A 211 -13.07 3.47 -16.17
C ASP A 211 -14.48 3.02 -15.77
N ALA A 212 -14.66 2.62 -14.50
CA ALA A 212 -15.99 2.27 -13.96
C ALA A 212 -16.98 3.45 -14.00
N ILE A 213 -16.51 4.68 -13.64
CA ILE A 213 -17.36 5.89 -13.71
C ILE A 213 -17.79 6.18 -15.14
N LYS A 214 -16.87 6.12 -16.11
CA LYS A 214 -17.19 6.39 -17.53
C LYS A 214 -18.19 5.40 -18.11
N GLU A 215 -18.18 4.15 -17.66
CA GLU A 215 -19.11 3.12 -18.13
C GLU A 215 -20.49 3.21 -17.45
N ALA A 216 -20.54 3.77 -16.25
CA ALA A 216 -21.79 3.99 -15.52
C ALA A 216 -22.61 5.19 -16.04
N GLY A 217 -22.02 6.09 -16.84
CA GLY A 217 -22.65 7.28 -17.46
C GLY A 217 -22.43 8.51 -16.62
#